data_dedeefecb83971fedb051902e6b49fa8
#
_entry.id   dedeefecb83971fedb051902e6b49fa8
#
_cell.length_a   1.000
_cell.length_b   1.000
_cell.length_c   1.000
_cell.angle_alpha   90.00
_cell.angle_beta   90.00
_cell.angle_gamma   90.00
#
_symmetry.space_group_name_H-M   'P 1'
#
loop_
_entity.id
_entity.type
_entity.pdbx_description
1 polymer ?
#
loop_
_entity_poly.entity_id
_entity_poly.type
_entity_poly.pdbx_seq_one_letter_code
_entity_poly.pdbx_strand_id
1 'polypeptide(L)'
;VLACNDSFRAAAPGLEETDCIPVWMFSAAPQAVHVRWPHESAYSVATLKAVLGRYRDSEQAHDVMRQLRPIKEFRRQWFSSIEVSYGRDTSDLLHVRDPATGEPASYRLSVADINQTQNVLLLTAIRKPYSGPPI
;
A
#
# COMPACT_ATOMS: atom_id res chain seq x y z
N VAL A 1 4.03 6.18 8.68
CA VAL A 1 5.41 5.89 8.21
C VAL A 1 6.40 6.58 9.13
N LEU A 2 7.29 5.82 9.77
CA LEU A 2 8.27 6.39 10.70
C LEU A 2 9.49 6.96 9.97
N ALA A 3 9.97 6.29 8.94
CA ALA A 3 11.09 6.72 8.12
C ALA A 3 11.10 5.97 6.77
N CYS A 4 11.64 6.60 5.74
CA CYS A 4 11.93 5.95 4.47
C CYS A 4 13.21 6.52 3.85
N ASN A 5 13.87 5.73 3.00
CA ASN A 5 15.03 6.21 2.25
C ASN A 5 14.60 7.02 1.01
N ASP A 6 15.55 7.73 0.38
CA ASP A 6 15.28 8.61 -0.75
C ASP A 6 14.72 7.85 -1.96
N SER A 7 15.19 6.63 -2.21
CA SER A 7 14.67 5.80 -3.31
C SER A 7 13.21 5.42 -3.11
N PHE A 8 12.80 5.10 -1.89
CA PHE A 8 11.41 4.80 -1.57
C PHE A 8 10.54 6.06 -1.65
N ARG A 9 11.05 7.18 -1.13
CA ARG A 9 10.38 8.50 -1.22
C ARG A 9 10.11 8.90 -2.67
N ALA A 10 11.09 8.72 -3.55
CA ALA A 10 10.94 9.01 -4.97
C ALA A 10 9.90 8.08 -5.65
N ALA A 11 9.82 6.80 -5.25
CA ALA A 11 8.87 5.84 -5.80
C ALA A 11 7.44 5.97 -5.23
N ALA A 12 7.28 6.61 -4.07
CA ALA A 12 6.00 6.77 -3.39
C ALA A 12 5.71 8.25 -3.06
N PRO A 13 5.53 9.11 -4.09
CA PRO A 13 5.33 10.54 -3.88
C PRO A 13 4.06 10.80 -3.05
N GLY A 14 4.16 11.71 -2.08
CA GLY A 14 3.05 12.09 -1.20
C GLY A 14 2.79 11.13 -0.03
N LEU A 15 3.56 10.05 0.12
CA LEU A 15 3.36 9.12 1.23
C LEU A 15 3.72 9.75 2.58
N GLU A 16 4.76 10.57 2.64
CA GLU A 16 5.18 11.21 3.90
C GLU A 16 4.15 12.24 4.41
N GLU A 17 3.41 12.89 3.51
CA GLU A 17 2.36 13.85 3.91
C GLU A 17 1.14 13.15 4.53
N THR A 18 0.87 11.91 4.13
CA THR A 18 -0.26 11.13 4.67
C THR A 18 0.12 10.27 5.86
N ASP A 19 1.40 9.98 6.06
CA ASP A 19 1.95 9.09 7.09
C ASP A 19 1.33 7.67 7.15
N CYS A 20 0.44 7.35 6.22
CA CYS A 20 -0.35 6.13 6.26
C CYS A 20 -0.52 5.52 4.87
N ILE A 21 0.04 4.33 4.64
CA ILE A 21 -0.02 3.65 3.34
C ILE A 21 -1.47 3.43 2.85
N PRO A 22 -2.42 2.91 3.66
CA PRO A 22 -3.80 2.78 3.23
C PRO A 22 -4.46 4.10 2.81
N VAL A 23 -4.21 5.19 3.53
CA VAL A 23 -4.74 6.52 3.18
C VAL A 23 -4.10 7.04 1.89
N TRP A 24 -2.77 6.93 1.79
CA TRP A 24 -2.02 7.29 0.59
C TRP A 24 -2.51 6.54 -0.64
N MET A 25 -2.79 5.23 -0.53
CA MET A 25 -3.25 4.39 -1.65
C MET A 25 -4.51 4.94 -2.35
N PHE A 26 -5.35 5.67 -1.64
CA PHE A 26 -6.57 6.28 -2.18
C PHE A 26 -6.40 7.76 -2.55
N SER A 27 -5.19 8.31 -2.50
CA SER A 27 -4.88 9.63 -3.03
C SER A 27 -4.63 9.61 -4.55
N ALA A 28 -4.41 10.77 -5.15
CA ALA A 28 -4.17 10.89 -6.60
C ALA A 28 -2.82 10.30 -7.05
N ALA A 29 -1.78 10.42 -6.21
CA ALA A 29 -0.43 9.99 -6.59
C ALA A 29 -0.33 8.47 -6.87
N PRO A 30 -0.80 7.55 -6.00
CA PRO A 30 -0.78 6.12 -6.30
C PRO A 30 -1.59 5.74 -7.54
N GLN A 31 -2.71 6.41 -7.80
CA GLN A 31 -3.52 6.16 -9.00
C GLN A 31 -2.74 6.44 -10.28
N ALA A 32 -1.85 7.44 -10.27
CA ALA A 32 -1.01 7.80 -11.42
C ALA A 32 0.19 6.87 -11.58
N VAL A 33 0.76 6.37 -10.48
CA VAL A 33 2.00 5.57 -10.50
C VAL A 33 1.75 4.06 -10.63
N HIS A 34 0.71 3.51 -10.00
CA HIS A 34 0.48 2.07 -10.04
C HIS A 34 -0.15 1.62 -11.35
N VAL A 35 0.51 0.71 -12.07
CA VAL A 35 0.01 0.16 -13.34
C VAL A 35 -1.31 -0.60 -13.13
N ARG A 36 -1.43 -1.28 -12.01
CA ARG A 36 -2.63 -2.06 -11.62
C ARG A 36 -3.28 -1.48 -10.35
N TRP A 37 -3.48 -0.16 -10.32
CA TRP A 37 -4.04 0.50 -9.13
C TRP A 37 -5.32 -0.16 -8.57
N PRO A 38 -6.30 -0.62 -9.37
CA PRO A 38 -7.48 -1.31 -8.82
C PRO A 38 -7.13 -2.58 -8.04
N HIS A 39 -6.14 -3.33 -8.47
CA HIS A 39 -5.63 -4.51 -7.77
C HIS A 39 -4.92 -4.12 -6.47
N GLU A 40 -4.04 -3.12 -6.53
CA GLU A 40 -3.27 -2.67 -5.36
C GLU A 40 -4.18 -2.04 -4.29
N SER A 41 -5.17 -1.26 -4.70
CA SER A 41 -6.13 -0.67 -3.77
C SER A 41 -7.04 -1.73 -3.13
N ALA A 42 -7.47 -2.75 -3.88
CA ALA A 42 -8.23 -3.88 -3.33
C ALA A 42 -7.39 -4.69 -2.34
N TYR A 43 -6.12 -4.95 -2.66
CA TYR A 43 -5.18 -5.60 -1.75
C TYR A 43 -4.98 -4.78 -0.47
N SER A 44 -4.83 -3.45 -0.58
CA SER A 44 -4.72 -2.55 0.57
C SER A 44 -5.95 -2.62 1.48
N VAL A 45 -7.16 -2.69 0.91
CA VAL A 45 -8.40 -2.87 1.67
C VAL A 45 -8.44 -4.23 2.37
N ALA A 46 -8.07 -5.31 1.68
CA ALA A 46 -8.04 -6.66 2.26
C ALA A 46 -7.04 -6.77 3.44
N THR A 47 -5.87 -6.14 3.30
CA THR A 47 -4.86 -6.05 4.36
C THR A 47 -5.36 -5.21 5.53
N LEU A 48 -6.00 -4.08 5.26
CA LEU A 48 -6.58 -3.23 6.31
C LEU A 48 -7.66 -3.96 7.12
N LYS A 49 -8.49 -4.79 6.47
CA LYS A 49 -9.46 -5.64 7.18
C LYS A 49 -8.79 -6.61 8.15
N ALA A 50 -7.66 -7.23 7.75
CA ALA A 50 -6.88 -8.10 8.63
C ALA A 50 -6.34 -7.33 9.86
N VAL A 51 -5.75 -6.16 9.62
CA VAL A 51 -5.20 -5.30 10.67
C VAL A 51 -6.29 -4.84 11.64
N LEU A 52 -7.43 -4.37 11.12
CA LEU A 52 -8.56 -3.94 11.95
C LEU A 52 -9.18 -5.08 12.75
N GLY A 53 -9.24 -6.29 12.18
CA GLY A 53 -9.69 -7.48 12.92
C GLY A 53 -8.81 -7.78 14.13
N ARG A 54 -7.50 -7.52 14.02
CA ARG A 54 -6.52 -7.74 15.09
C ARG A 54 -6.41 -6.59 16.09
N TYR A 55 -6.56 -5.36 15.63
CA TYR A 55 -6.32 -4.12 16.41
C TYR A 55 -7.53 -3.20 16.44
N ARG A 56 -8.76 -3.75 16.43
CA ARG A 56 -10.01 -2.99 16.30
C ARG A 56 -10.22 -1.91 17.36
N ASP A 57 -9.63 -2.06 18.54
CA ASP A 57 -9.79 -1.14 19.66
C ASP A 57 -8.66 -0.08 19.72
N SER A 58 -7.74 -0.03 18.73
CA SER A 58 -6.68 0.97 18.71
C SER A 58 -7.17 2.30 18.15
N GLU A 59 -6.68 3.41 18.74
CA GLU A 59 -6.98 4.76 18.24
C GLU A 59 -6.50 4.95 16.80
N GLN A 60 -5.31 4.41 16.46
CA GLN A 60 -4.75 4.48 15.12
C GLN A 60 -5.67 3.80 14.08
N ALA A 61 -6.26 2.65 14.43
CA ALA A 61 -7.21 1.96 13.57
C ALA A 61 -8.46 2.82 13.32
N HIS A 62 -8.98 3.46 14.35
CA HIS A 62 -10.12 4.37 14.24
C HIS A 62 -9.79 5.61 13.41
N ASP A 63 -8.59 6.18 13.57
CA ASP A 63 -8.15 7.36 12.82
C ASP A 63 -8.00 7.05 11.32
N VAL A 64 -7.40 5.92 10.98
CA VAL A 64 -7.29 5.48 9.58
C VAL A 64 -8.68 5.30 8.97
N MET A 65 -9.59 4.65 9.66
CA MET A 65 -10.97 4.47 9.18
C MET A 65 -11.72 5.79 9.05
N ARG A 66 -11.50 6.75 9.95
CA ARG A 66 -12.11 8.08 9.87
C ARG A 66 -11.66 8.83 8.61
N GLN A 67 -10.38 8.71 8.23
CA GLN A 67 -9.84 9.31 7.02
C GLN A 67 -10.32 8.62 5.74
N LEU A 68 -10.49 7.30 5.76
CA LEU A 68 -10.86 6.52 4.57
C LEU A 68 -12.37 6.52 4.29
N ARG A 69 -13.22 6.53 5.31
CA ARG A 69 -14.69 6.48 5.16
C ARG A 69 -15.30 7.54 4.22
N PRO A 70 -14.81 8.79 4.14
CA PRO A 70 -15.34 9.78 3.19
C PRO A 70 -15.03 9.42 1.72
N ILE A 71 -14.01 8.63 1.45
CA ILE A 71 -13.55 8.31 0.10
C ILE A 71 -14.51 7.30 -0.55
N LYS A 72 -15.18 7.73 -1.63
CA LYS A 72 -16.17 6.92 -2.34
C LYS A 72 -15.63 5.58 -2.83
N GLU A 73 -14.44 5.60 -3.42
CA GLU A 73 -13.80 4.40 -3.98
C GLU A 73 -13.39 3.41 -2.87
N PHE A 74 -12.89 3.92 -1.74
CA PHE A 74 -12.63 3.07 -0.58
C PHE A 74 -13.91 2.37 -0.10
N ARG A 75 -15.01 3.11 0.07
CA ARG A 75 -16.29 2.51 0.50
C ARG A 75 -16.76 1.44 -0.48
N ARG A 76 -16.68 1.72 -1.78
CA ARG A 76 -17.07 0.76 -2.80
C ARG A 76 -16.30 -0.56 -2.64
N GLN A 77 -15.00 -0.50 -2.52
CA GLN A 77 -14.15 -1.69 -2.35
C GLN A 77 -14.35 -2.37 -0.99
N TRP A 78 -14.52 -1.57 0.07
CA TRP A 78 -14.76 -2.10 1.41
C TRP A 78 -15.99 -3.02 1.48
N PHE A 79 -17.08 -2.64 0.83
CA PHE A 79 -18.34 -3.39 0.85
C PHE A 79 -18.47 -4.41 -0.29
N SER A 80 -17.68 -4.31 -1.35
CA SER A 80 -17.78 -5.22 -2.51
C SER A 80 -17.11 -6.56 -2.32
N SER A 81 -16.24 -6.73 -1.34
CA SER A 81 -15.47 -7.94 -1.10
C SER A 81 -15.40 -8.27 0.38
N ILE A 82 -15.42 -9.57 0.71
CA ILE A 82 -15.16 -10.09 2.06
C ILE A 82 -13.70 -10.55 2.21
N GLU A 83 -12.88 -10.35 1.19
CA GLU A 83 -11.47 -10.75 1.23
C GLU A 83 -10.72 -10.08 2.38
N VAL A 84 -9.85 -10.89 3.00
CA VAL A 84 -8.91 -10.50 4.04
C VAL A 84 -7.55 -11.03 3.63
N SER A 85 -6.51 -10.20 3.65
CA SER A 85 -5.15 -10.59 3.30
C SER A 85 -4.20 -10.38 4.46
N TYR A 86 -3.42 -11.39 4.80
CA TYR A 86 -2.43 -11.35 5.88
C TYR A 86 -0.99 -11.16 5.39
N GLY A 87 -0.80 -10.99 4.10
CA GLY A 87 0.50 -10.77 3.48
C GLY A 87 0.42 -10.83 1.96
N ARG A 88 1.45 -10.35 1.30
CA ARG A 88 1.59 -10.40 -0.16
C ARG A 88 2.38 -11.63 -0.57
N ASP A 89 1.90 -12.34 -1.58
CA ASP A 89 2.68 -13.41 -2.18
C ASP A 89 3.97 -12.83 -2.77
N THR A 90 5.10 -13.52 -2.58
CA THR A 90 6.40 -13.07 -3.08
C THR A 90 6.50 -13.06 -4.60
N SER A 91 5.63 -13.81 -5.29
CA SER A 91 5.50 -13.82 -6.76
C SER A 91 4.60 -12.69 -7.29
N ASP A 92 3.75 -12.09 -6.44
CA ASP A 92 2.90 -10.96 -6.79
C ASP A 92 3.71 -9.66 -6.75
N LEU A 93 4.25 -9.26 -7.89
CA LEU A 93 5.07 -8.05 -7.99
C LEU A 93 4.21 -6.80 -8.07
N LEU A 94 4.66 -5.76 -7.40
CA LEU A 94 4.11 -4.42 -7.56
C LEU A 94 4.63 -3.81 -8.88
N HIS A 95 3.73 -3.38 -9.75
CA HIS A 95 4.07 -2.75 -11.03
C HIS A 95 3.76 -1.25 -10.96
N VAL A 96 4.79 -0.44 -11.17
CA VAL A 96 4.68 1.03 -11.12
C VAL A 96 5.29 1.69 -12.35
N ARG A 97 4.88 2.93 -12.59
CA ARG A 97 5.58 3.87 -13.47
C ARG A 97 6.46 4.77 -12.60
N ASP A 98 7.68 4.96 -13.00
CA ASP A 98 8.55 5.94 -12.37
C ASP A 98 7.91 7.34 -12.48
N PRO A 99 7.70 8.05 -11.36
CA PRO A 99 7.02 9.35 -11.41
C PRO A 99 7.76 10.43 -12.21
N ALA A 100 9.09 10.34 -12.31
CA ALA A 100 9.92 11.31 -13.00
C ALA A 100 10.07 11.00 -14.49
N THR A 101 10.22 9.73 -14.86
CA THR A 101 10.53 9.31 -16.24
C THR A 101 9.33 8.66 -16.96
N GLY A 102 8.33 8.20 -16.23
CA GLY A 102 7.21 7.42 -16.76
C GLY A 102 7.58 5.97 -17.11
N GLU A 103 8.83 5.57 -16.94
CA GLU A 103 9.28 4.20 -17.24
C GLU A 103 8.68 3.18 -16.30
N PRO A 104 8.27 2.01 -16.81
CA PRO A 104 7.70 0.98 -15.99
C PRO A 104 8.79 0.20 -15.23
N ALA A 105 8.46 -0.18 -14.00
CA ALA A 105 9.29 -1.06 -13.19
C ALA A 105 8.43 -2.02 -12.38
N SER A 106 9.00 -3.16 -12.00
CA SER A 106 8.39 -4.09 -11.06
C SER A 106 9.17 -4.10 -9.76
N TYR A 107 8.47 -4.26 -8.65
CA TYR A 107 9.11 -4.38 -7.33
C TYR A 107 8.64 -5.62 -6.60
N ARG A 108 9.58 -6.36 -6.04
CA ARG A 108 9.27 -7.36 -5.04
C ARG A 108 9.19 -6.67 -3.69
N LEU A 109 8.05 -6.80 -3.03
CA LEU A 109 7.84 -6.28 -1.69
C LEU A 109 8.03 -7.38 -0.66
N SER A 110 8.64 -7.04 0.47
CA SER A 110 8.68 -7.88 1.65
C SER A 110 8.49 -7.03 2.90
N VAL A 111 7.83 -7.61 3.91
CA VAL A 111 7.61 -6.98 5.21
C VAL A 111 8.22 -7.88 6.27
N ALA A 112 9.03 -7.31 7.14
CA ALA A 112 9.66 -8.01 8.25
C ALA A 112 9.45 -7.24 9.56
N ASP A 113 9.27 -7.98 10.65
CA ASP A 113 9.29 -7.44 12.01
C ASP A 113 10.75 -7.19 12.42
N ILE A 114 11.08 -5.96 12.85
CA ILE A 114 12.47 -5.61 13.18
C ILE A 114 12.86 -5.99 14.60
N ASN A 115 11.94 -6.12 15.52
CA ASN A 115 12.26 -6.26 16.94
C ASN A 115 11.40 -7.26 17.71
N GLN A 116 10.74 -8.17 17.06
CA GLN A 116 9.85 -9.18 17.64
C GLN A 116 8.69 -8.62 18.49
N THR A 117 8.48 -7.32 18.48
CA THR A 117 7.38 -6.66 19.21
C THR A 117 6.13 -6.49 18.37
N GLN A 118 6.21 -6.75 17.08
CA GLN A 118 5.15 -6.55 16.07
C GLN A 118 4.66 -5.08 15.95
N ASN A 119 5.40 -4.13 16.52
CA ASN A 119 5.03 -2.72 16.53
C ASN A 119 5.75 -1.91 15.46
N VAL A 120 6.91 -2.38 14.97
CA VAL A 120 7.68 -1.73 13.93
C VAL A 120 8.00 -2.73 12.83
N LEU A 121 7.55 -2.41 11.62
CA LEU A 121 7.73 -3.25 10.44
C LEU A 121 8.69 -2.57 9.46
N LEU A 122 9.56 -3.35 8.85
CA LEU A 122 10.41 -2.94 7.75
C LEU A 122 9.78 -3.40 6.43
N LEU A 123 9.37 -2.44 5.60
CA LEU A 123 8.98 -2.70 4.23
C LEU A 123 10.20 -2.55 3.32
N THR A 124 10.55 -3.61 2.60
CA THR A 124 11.61 -3.60 1.60
C THR A 124 11.03 -3.75 0.21
N ALA A 125 11.43 -2.86 -0.72
CA ALA A 125 11.05 -2.91 -2.12
C ALA A 125 12.30 -3.12 -2.98
N ILE A 126 12.41 -4.28 -3.65
CA ILE A 126 13.54 -4.62 -4.53
C ILE A 126 13.11 -4.48 -5.97
N ARG A 127 13.73 -3.56 -6.70
CA ARG A 127 13.46 -3.32 -8.13
C ARG A 127 13.83 -4.55 -8.95
N LYS A 128 12.96 -4.89 -9.90
CA LYS A 128 13.10 -5.96 -10.89
C LYS A 128 12.83 -5.38 -12.29
N PRO A 129 13.31 -6.05 -13.36
CA PRO A 129 12.83 -5.74 -14.70
C PRO A 129 11.30 -5.77 -14.75
N TYR A 130 10.73 -4.90 -15.57
CA TYR A 130 9.27 -4.87 -15.72
C TYR A 130 8.75 -6.20 -16.27
N SER A 131 7.77 -6.77 -15.60
CA SER A 131 7.10 -8.02 -15.98
C SER A 131 5.59 -7.93 -15.85
N GLY A 132 5.07 -6.72 -15.79
CA GLY A 132 3.64 -6.44 -15.69
C GLY A 132 2.91 -6.52 -17.03
N PRO A 133 1.63 -6.16 -17.05
CA PRO A 133 0.83 -6.11 -18.28
C PRO A 133 1.40 -5.05 -19.25
N PRO A 134 1.09 -5.16 -20.54
CA PRO A 134 1.44 -4.11 -21.52
C PRO A 134 0.90 -2.75 -21.08
N ILE A 135 1.70 -1.70 -21.29
CA ILE A 135 1.36 -0.33 -20.89
C ILE A 135 1.31 0.57 -22.12
#